data_9d4bdfc7cfbee9f6558a550a9d953078
#
_entry.id   9d4bdfc7cfbee9f6558a550a9d953078
#
_cell.length_a   1.000
_cell.length_b   1.000
_cell.length_c   1.000
_cell.angle_alpha   90.00
_cell.angle_beta   90.00
_cell.angle_gamma   90.00
#
_symmetry.space_group_name_H-M   'P 1'
#
loop_
_entity.id
_entity.type
_entity.pdbx_description
1 polymer ?
#
loop_
_entity_poly.entity_id
_entity_poly.type
_entity_poly.pdbx_seq_one_letter_code
_entity_poly.pdbx_strand_id
1 'polypeptide(L)'
;IGAAAYAKASGDKEAANKARFVFGKCIEYATTPGLLQPKFTNTRPSKGIGVPMIMMNTAQQLRETIGDPRCEEWITKWIAEIETNFVKDDIKCVMEQVAPDGSIIDHIDGRTLNPGHAMEGAWFILHEAKHRNNDKHLIELGCRMLDYMWERGWDKEHGGILYFRDVY
;
A
#
# COMPACT_ATOMS: atom_id res chain seq x y z
N ILE A 1 -1.03 -12.68 8.23
CA ILE A 1 0.19 -12.35 9.01
C ILE A 1 0.25 -13.22 10.27
N GLY A 2 -0.72 -13.19 11.20
CA GLY A 2 -0.65 -13.91 12.50
C GLY A 2 -0.34 -15.41 12.38
N ALA A 3 -1.01 -16.14 11.48
CA ALA A 3 -0.73 -17.57 11.27
C ALA A 3 0.70 -17.82 10.75
N ALA A 4 1.24 -16.92 9.93
CA ALA A 4 2.61 -17.04 9.43
C ALA A 4 3.65 -16.77 10.54
N ALA A 5 3.40 -15.77 11.39
CA ALA A 5 4.24 -15.49 12.55
C ALA A 5 4.23 -16.66 13.55
N TYR A 6 3.05 -17.23 13.83
CA TYR A 6 2.93 -18.42 14.68
C TYR A 6 3.68 -19.61 14.07
N ALA A 7 3.52 -19.85 12.77
CA ALA A 7 4.22 -20.93 12.08
C ALA A 7 5.75 -20.78 12.19
N LYS A 8 6.28 -19.56 12.04
CA LYS A 8 7.71 -19.28 12.22
C LYS A 8 8.18 -19.60 13.64
N ALA A 9 7.41 -19.18 14.64
CA ALA A 9 7.77 -19.34 16.05
C ALA A 9 7.67 -20.81 16.54
N SER A 10 6.65 -21.55 16.07
CA SER A 10 6.34 -22.91 16.53
C SER A 10 6.88 -24.03 15.63
N GLY A 11 7.24 -23.74 14.39
CA GLY A 11 7.54 -24.74 13.36
C GLY A 11 6.29 -25.43 12.78
N ASP A 12 5.09 -24.95 13.10
CA ASP A 12 3.82 -25.54 12.66
C ASP A 12 3.60 -25.38 11.16
N LYS A 13 3.69 -26.49 10.44
CA LYS A 13 3.51 -26.54 8.98
C LYS A 13 2.06 -26.32 8.54
N GLU A 14 1.09 -26.72 9.37
CA GLU A 14 -0.33 -26.51 9.07
C GLU A 14 -0.67 -25.02 9.14
N ALA A 15 -0.20 -24.32 10.15
CA ALA A 15 -0.33 -22.87 10.25
C ALA A 15 0.34 -22.14 9.07
N ALA A 16 1.52 -22.59 8.61
CA ALA A 16 2.16 -22.05 7.42
C ALA A 16 1.31 -22.28 6.15
N ASN A 17 0.75 -23.45 5.97
CA ASN A 17 -0.10 -23.77 4.83
C ASN A 17 -1.40 -22.95 4.86
N LYS A 18 -1.99 -22.76 6.04
CA LYS A 18 -3.17 -21.90 6.22
C LYS A 18 -2.85 -20.44 5.87
N ALA A 19 -1.68 -19.93 6.27
CA ALA A 19 -1.24 -18.58 5.90
C ALA A 19 -1.10 -18.43 4.37
N ARG A 20 -0.47 -19.40 3.69
CA ARG A 20 -0.35 -19.42 2.22
C ARG A 20 -1.70 -19.46 1.51
N PHE A 21 -2.61 -20.29 2.01
CA PHE A 21 -3.96 -20.41 1.47
C PHE A 21 -4.72 -19.07 1.58
N VAL A 22 -4.74 -18.48 2.78
CA VAL A 22 -5.42 -17.20 3.01
C VAL A 22 -4.79 -16.08 2.18
N PHE A 23 -3.47 -16.01 2.09
CA PHE A 23 -2.80 -15.02 1.22
C PHE A 23 -3.19 -15.19 -0.25
N GLY A 24 -3.26 -16.43 -0.75
CA GLY A 24 -3.76 -16.70 -2.10
C GLY A 24 -5.19 -16.20 -2.30
N LYS A 25 -6.07 -16.37 -1.30
CA LYS A 25 -7.43 -15.83 -1.35
C LYS A 25 -7.45 -14.30 -1.32
N CYS A 26 -6.61 -13.67 -0.50
CA CYS A 26 -6.50 -12.20 -0.51
C CYS A 26 -6.07 -11.67 -1.88
N ILE A 27 -5.09 -12.31 -2.53
CA ILE A 27 -4.69 -11.97 -3.90
C ILE A 27 -5.86 -12.11 -4.87
N GLU A 28 -6.53 -13.27 -4.86
CA GLU A 28 -7.69 -13.55 -5.71
C GLU A 28 -8.77 -12.45 -5.58
N TYR A 29 -9.13 -12.11 -4.34
CA TYR A 29 -10.12 -11.07 -4.06
C TYR A 29 -9.65 -9.66 -4.44
N ALA A 30 -8.37 -9.36 -4.28
CA ALA A 30 -7.81 -8.05 -4.62
C ALA A 30 -7.66 -7.83 -6.13
N THR A 31 -7.54 -8.92 -6.93
CA THR A 31 -7.19 -8.83 -8.35
C THR A 31 -8.28 -9.29 -9.31
N THR A 32 -9.35 -9.93 -8.81
CA THR A 32 -10.45 -10.43 -9.65
C THR A 32 -11.62 -9.45 -9.65
N PRO A 33 -11.90 -8.76 -10.76
CA PRO A 33 -13.03 -7.85 -10.85
C PRO A 33 -14.36 -8.56 -10.55
N GLY A 34 -15.22 -7.91 -9.76
CA GLY A 34 -16.56 -8.39 -9.42
C GLY A 34 -16.62 -9.49 -8.36
N LEU A 35 -15.49 -9.99 -7.86
CA LEU A 35 -15.48 -11.00 -6.80
C LEU A 35 -15.88 -10.41 -5.42
N LEU A 36 -15.53 -9.16 -5.18
CA LEU A 36 -16.02 -8.38 -4.05
C LEU A 36 -17.05 -7.35 -4.52
N GLN A 37 -18.03 -7.08 -3.65
CA GLN A 37 -18.90 -5.92 -3.87
C GLN A 37 -18.05 -4.65 -3.91
N PRO A 38 -18.26 -3.76 -4.90
CA PRO A 38 -17.49 -2.53 -4.99
C PRO A 38 -17.73 -1.68 -3.73
N LYS A 39 -16.65 -1.20 -3.14
CA LYS A 39 -16.69 -0.26 -2.02
C LYS A 39 -17.28 1.09 -2.43
N PHE A 40 -17.14 1.43 -3.70
CA PHE A 40 -17.59 2.69 -4.28
C PHE A 40 -18.72 2.45 -5.28
N THR A 41 -19.57 3.44 -5.45
CA THR A 41 -20.71 3.34 -6.39
C THR A 41 -20.24 3.32 -7.84
N ASN A 42 -21.03 2.68 -8.72
CA ASN A 42 -20.74 2.66 -10.15
C ASN A 42 -20.75 4.06 -10.81
N THR A 43 -21.36 5.04 -10.17
CA THR A 43 -21.38 6.44 -10.64
C THR A 43 -20.06 7.18 -10.39
N ARG A 44 -19.24 6.66 -9.47
CA ARG A 44 -17.91 7.21 -9.12
C ARG A 44 -16.94 6.07 -8.86
N PRO A 45 -16.57 5.32 -9.89
CA PRO A 45 -15.64 4.22 -9.73
C PRO A 45 -14.28 4.76 -9.27
N SER A 46 -13.73 4.17 -8.22
CA SER A 46 -12.42 4.54 -7.70
C SER A 46 -11.69 3.34 -7.14
N LYS A 47 -10.39 3.47 -6.99
CA LYS A 47 -9.52 2.53 -6.27
C LYS A 47 -8.71 3.27 -5.24
N GLY A 48 -8.44 2.63 -4.09
CA GLY A 48 -7.71 3.21 -2.96
C GLY A 48 -6.32 2.61 -2.79
N ILE A 49 -5.39 3.41 -2.26
CA ILE A 49 -4.01 2.99 -1.96
C ILE A 49 -3.95 1.89 -0.88
N GLY A 50 -4.96 1.78 -0.02
CA GLY A 50 -4.97 0.83 1.09
C GLY A 50 -4.77 -0.62 0.67
N VAL A 51 -5.35 -1.05 -0.45
CA VAL A 51 -5.19 -2.44 -0.93
C VAL A 51 -3.74 -2.73 -1.33
N PRO A 52 -3.11 -2.03 -2.27
CA PRO A 52 -1.72 -2.31 -2.64
C PRO A 52 -0.76 -2.13 -1.47
N MET A 53 -0.97 -1.15 -0.59
CA MET A 53 -0.15 -0.91 0.59
C MET A 53 -0.19 -2.11 1.56
N ILE A 54 -1.37 -2.57 1.97
CA ILE A 54 -1.53 -3.68 2.92
C ILE A 54 -1.11 -5.02 2.32
N MET A 55 -1.40 -5.24 1.03
CA MET A 55 -1.00 -6.47 0.35
C MET A 55 0.52 -6.56 0.18
N MET A 56 1.20 -5.44 -0.11
CA MET A 56 2.66 -5.35 -0.14
C MET A 56 3.27 -5.71 1.21
N ASN A 57 2.81 -5.08 2.30
CA ASN A 57 3.30 -5.38 3.64
C ASN A 57 3.01 -6.82 4.05
N THR A 58 1.82 -7.34 3.76
CA THR A 58 1.47 -8.73 4.03
C THR A 58 2.43 -9.68 3.31
N ALA A 59 2.75 -9.42 2.04
CA ALA A 59 3.70 -10.22 1.28
C ALA A 59 5.11 -10.16 1.89
N GLN A 60 5.59 -8.97 2.32
CA GLN A 60 6.86 -8.83 3.02
C GLN A 60 6.91 -9.70 4.28
N GLN A 61 5.85 -9.65 5.11
CA GLN A 61 5.76 -10.47 6.32
C GLN A 61 5.73 -11.98 6.05
N LEU A 62 5.03 -12.42 4.99
CA LEU A 62 4.97 -13.84 4.62
C LEU A 62 6.30 -14.32 4.03
N ARG A 63 7.00 -13.50 3.26
CA ARG A 63 8.35 -13.78 2.79
C ARG A 63 9.31 -14.04 3.96
N GLU A 64 9.31 -13.13 4.95
CA GLU A 64 10.22 -13.19 6.10
C GLU A 64 9.88 -14.30 7.10
N THR A 65 8.62 -14.72 7.17
CA THR A 65 8.17 -15.69 8.16
C THR A 65 8.15 -17.12 7.62
N ILE A 66 7.52 -17.36 6.47
CA ILE A 66 7.29 -18.70 5.93
C ILE A 66 7.89 -18.93 4.54
N GLY A 67 8.60 -17.92 3.98
CA GLY A 67 9.30 -18.03 2.70
C GLY A 67 8.35 -18.33 1.53
N ASP A 68 7.18 -17.69 1.46
CA ASP A 68 6.25 -17.91 0.35
C ASP A 68 6.84 -17.35 -0.96
N PRO A 69 7.12 -18.18 -1.98
CA PRO A 69 7.81 -17.74 -3.19
C PRO A 69 7.03 -16.74 -4.05
N ARG A 70 5.73 -16.63 -3.86
CA ARG A 70 4.88 -15.66 -4.58
C ARG A 70 5.11 -14.22 -4.13
N CYS A 71 5.67 -14.03 -2.93
CA CYS A 71 5.78 -12.72 -2.31
C CYS A 71 6.58 -11.72 -3.14
N GLU A 72 7.71 -12.14 -3.74
CA GLU A 72 8.58 -11.26 -4.52
C GLU A 72 7.86 -10.62 -5.72
N GLU A 73 7.12 -11.43 -6.45
CA GLU A 73 6.33 -10.97 -7.59
C GLU A 73 5.25 -9.98 -7.15
N TRP A 74 4.52 -10.32 -6.08
CA TRP A 74 3.42 -9.49 -5.60
C TRP A 74 3.88 -8.19 -4.96
N ILE A 75 4.99 -8.19 -4.22
CA ILE A 75 5.60 -6.95 -3.69
C ILE A 75 5.92 -6.01 -4.85
N THR A 76 6.58 -6.53 -5.90
CA THR A 76 6.94 -5.72 -7.08
C THR A 76 5.70 -5.14 -7.77
N LYS A 77 4.65 -5.94 -7.96
CA LYS A 77 3.39 -5.47 -8.56
C LYS A 77 2.71 -4.37 -7.74
N TRP A 78 2.64 -4.54 -6.42
CA TRP A 78 1.99 -3.55 -5.56
C TRP A 78 2.78 -2.25 -5.44
N ILE A 79 4.12 -2.30 -5.46
CA ILE A 79 4.95 -1.09 -5.53
C ILE A 79 4.69 -0.34 -6.85
N ALA A 80 4.69 -1.05 -7.98
CA ALA A 80 4.42 -0.44 -9.29
C ALA A 80 3.01 0.17 -9.35
N GLU A 81 2.00 -0.49 -8.75
CA GLU A 81 0.64 0.05 -8.64
C GLU A 81 0.62 1.36 -7.83
N ILE A 82 1.31 1.42 -6.69
CA ILE A 82 1.39 2.63 -5.87
C ILE A 82 2.08 3.75 -6.64
N GLU A 83 3.25 3.49 -7.20
CA GLU A 83 4.04 4.49 -7.91
C GLU A 83 3.29 5.06 -9.12
N THR A 84 2.70 4.18 -9.95
CA THR A 84 2.06 4.60 -11.19
C THR A 84 0.75 5.35 -10.97
N ASN A 85 -0.06 4.90 -10.01
CA ASN A 85 -1.43 5.38 -9.88
C ASN A 85 -1.63 6.40 -8.75
N PHE A 86 -0.88 6.32 -7.68
CA PHE A 86 -1.14 7.13 -6.48
C PHE A 86 -0.12 8.25 -6.25
N VAL A 87 1.13 8.10 -6.70
CA VAL A 87 2.13 9.17 -6.60
C VAL A 87 1.92 10.17 -7.74
N LYS A 88 1.75 11.45 -7.41
CA LYS A 88 1.52 12.57 -8.34
C LYS A 88 2.62 13.61 -8.17
N ASP A 89 3.66 13.50 -9.00
CA ASP A 89 4.84 14.36 -8.91
C ASP A 89 4.55 15.81 -9.31
N ASP A 90 3.64 16.02 -10.24
CA ASP A 90 3.21 17.34 -10.73
C ASP A 90 2.58 18.21 -9.63
N ILE A 91 1.85 17.59 -8.71
CA ILE A 91 1.22 18.26 -7.57
C ILE A 91 1.88 17.90 -6.22
N LYS A 92 2.98 17.15 -6.23
CA LYS A 92 3.72 16.69 -5.04
C LYS A 92 2.79 16.08 -3.98
N CYS A 93 2.16 14.97 -4.36
CA CYS A 93 1.12 14.37 -3.55
C CYS A 93 1.09 12.84 -3.70
N VAL A 94 0.64 12.15 -2.66
CA VAL A 94 0.24 10.75 -2.72
C VAL A 94 -1.26 10.67 -2.48
N MET A 95 -2.00 10.23 -3.50
CA MET A 95 -3.46 10.16 -3.45
C MET A 95 -3.93 9.00 -2.57
N GLU A 96 -4.99 9.22 -1.79
CA GLU A 96 -5.68 8.15 -1.07
C GLU A 96 -6.58 7.33 -2.01
N GLN A 97 -7.21 8.03 -2.97
CA GLN A 97 -8.09 7.44 -3.98
C GLN A 97 -7.83 8.05 -5.35
N VAL A 98 -7.95 7.22 -6.38
CA VAL A 98 -7.86 7.63 -7.79
C VAL A 98 -8.93 6.91 -8.60
N ALA A 99 -9.21 7.40 -9.81
CA ALA A 99 -10.02 6.67 -10.77
C ALA A 99 -9.36 5.33 -11.15
N PRO A 100 -10.09 4.37 -11.76
CA PRO A 100 -9.53 3.08 -12.15
C PRO A 100 -8.28 3.17 -13.04
N ASP A 101 -8.19 4.21 -13.87
CA ASP A 101 -7.05 4.50 -14.74
C ASP A 101 -5.90 5.28 -14.05
N GLY A 102 -6.05 5.57 -12.76
CA GLY A 102 -5.08 6.34 -11.97
C GLY A 102 -5.26 7.85 -12.04
N SER A 103 -6.21 8.39 -12.80
CA SER A 103 -6.47 9.84 -12.87
C SER A 103 -7.05 10.38 -11.56
N ILE A 104 -6.86 11.69 -11.32
CA ILE A 104 -7.39 12.38 -10.14
C ILE A 104 -8.90 12.56 -10.30
N ILE A 105 -9.64 12.24 -9.24
CA ILE A 105 -11.08 12.46 -9.16
C ILE A 105 -11.32 13.81 -8.46
N ASP A 106 -11.78 14.81 -9.21
CA ASP A 106 -12.13 16.13 -8.64
C ASP A 106 -13.50 16.10 -7.94
N HIS A 107 -13.53 15.39 -6.83
CA HIS A 107 -14.65 15.27 -5.92
C HIS A 107 -14.11 15.07 -4.50
N ILE A 108 -14.88 15.39 -3.46
CA ILE A 108 -14.43 15.33 -2.07
C ILE A 108 -13.76 14.01 -1.71
N ASP A 109 -14.33 12.88 -2.14
CA ASP A 109 -13.75 11.55 -1.84
C ASP A 109 -12.39 11.34 -2.52
N GLY A 110 -12.25 11.79 -3.79
CA GLY A 110 -11.00 11.68 -4.55
C GLY A 110 -9.96 12.74 -4.14
N ARG A 111 -10.41 13.86 -3.57
CA ARG A 111 -9.53 14.95 -3.10
C ARG A 111 -9.06 14.77 -1.67
N THR A 112 -9.72 13.90 -0.91
CA THR A 112 -9.35 13.62 0.48
C THR A 112 -8.06 12.81 0.51
N LEU A 113 -7.01 13.37 1.10
CA LEU A 113 -5.74 12.72 1.36
C LEU A 113 -5.70 12.18 2.78
N ASN A 114 -5.00 11.06 2.96
CA ASN A 114 -4.62 10.54 4.27
C ASN A 114 -3.09 10.53 4.40
N PRO A 115 -2.48 11.59 4.97
CA PRO A 115 -1.03 11.67 5.10
C PRO A 115 -0.43 10.49 5.85
N GLY A 116 -1.09 10.00 6.90
CA GLY A 116 -0.64 8.85 7.69
C GLY A 116 -0.53 7.57 6.87
N HIS A 117 -1.54 7.23 6.07
CA HIS A 117 -1.50 6.07 5.16
C HIS A 117 -0.37 6.18 4.13
N ALA A 118 -0.21 7.34 3.52
CA ALA A 118 0.83 7.54 2.53
C ALA A 118 2.24 7.41 3.12
N MET A 119 2.45 7.92 4.34
CA MET A 119 3.71 7.76 5.09
C MET A 119 3.96 6.30 5.48
N GLU A 120 2.91 5.57 5.86
CA GLU A 120 3.00 4.13 6.13
C GLU A 120 3.39 3.35 4.85
N GLY A 121 2.78 3.68 3.72
CA GLY A 121 3.15 3.12 2.42
C GLY A 121 4.61 3.43 2.05
N ALA A 122 5.06 4.66 2.29
CA ALA A 122 6.45 5.06 2.09
C ALA A 122 7.41 4.22 2.95
N TRP A 123 7.08 4.02 4.22
CA TRP A 123 7.87 3.16 5.10
C TRP A 123 7.96 1.72 4.60
N PHE A 124 6.87 1.13 4.13
CA PHE A 124 6.89 -0.24 3.55
C PHE A 124 7.80 -0.33 2.32
N ILE A 125 7.80 0.70 1.47
CA ILE A 125 8.69 0.77 0.30
C ILE A 125 10.16 0.92 0.73
N LEU A 126 10.45 1.76 1.71
CA LEU A 126 11.81 1.90 2.26
C LEU A 126 12.30 0.61 2.93
N HIS A 127 11.42 -0.12 3.60
CA HIS A 127 11.73 -1.46 4.13
C HIS A 127 12.08 -2.44 3.00
N GLU A 128 11.35 -2.40 1.89
CA GLU A 128 11.66 -3.19 0.71
C GLU A 128 12.99 -2.79 0.07
N ALA A 129 13.27 -1.50 -0.02
CA ALA A 129 14.55 -1.01 -0.51
C ALA A 129 15.74 -1.61 0.26
N LYS A 130 15.64 -1.64 1.59
CA LYS A 130 16.64 -2.26 2.45
C LYS A 130 16.79 -3.76 2.17
N HIS A 131 15.68 -4.48 1.99
CA HIS A 131 15.69 -5.90 1.65
C HIS A 131 16.37 -6.16 0.29
N ARG A 132 16.17 -5.27 -0.69
CA ARG A 132 16.77 -5.32 -2.04
C ARG A 132 18.14 -4.62 -2.10
N ASN A 133 18.99 -4.80 -1.10
CA ASN A 133 20.36 -4.27 -1.04
C ASN A 133 20.45 -2.75 -1.22
N ASN A 134 19.53 -2.02 -0.59
CA ASN A 134 19.41 -0.57 -0.69
C ASN A 134 19.15 -0.09 -2.14
N ASP A 135 18.15 -0.69 -2.76
CA ASP A 135 17.68 -0.31 -4.09
C ASP A 135 17.41 1.20 -4.14
N LYS A 136 18.15 1.90 -5.02
CA LYS A 136 18.12 3.36 -5.10
C LYS A 136 16.75 3.89 -5.54
N HIS A 137 16.11 3.23 -6.51
CA HIS A 137 14.81 3.64 -7.00
C HIS A 137 13.76 3.57 -5.88
N LEU A 138 13.76 2.50 -5.11
CA LEU A 138 12.83 2.34 -3.98
C LEU A 138 13.12 3.32 -2.84
N ILE A 139 14.40 3.66 -2.60
CA ILE A 139 14.77 4.71 -1.63
C ILE A 139 14.21 6.07 -2.10
N GLU A 140 14.46 6.43 -3.37
CA GLU A 140 13.97 7.68 -3.94
C GLU A 140 12.44 7.77 -3.92
N LEU A 141 11.75 6.69 -4.28
CA LEU A 141 10.29 6.62 -4.24
C LEU A 141 9.75 6.80 -2.81
N GLY A 142 10.27 6.03 -1.86
CA GLY A 142 9.81 6.09 -0.46
C GLY A 142 10.08 7.44 0.19
N CYS A 143 11.28 8.03 -0.02
CA CYS A 143 11.60 9.36 0.47
C CYS A 143 10.70 10.44 -0.16
N ARG A 144 10.49 10.37 -1.48
CA ARG A 144 9.61 11.30 -2.20
C ARG A 144 8.18 11.26 -1.68
N MET A 145 7.62 10.08 -1.48
CA MET A 145 6.29 9.92 -0.88
C MET A 145 6.22 10.50 0.54
N LEU A 146 7.24 10.23 1.36
CA LEU A 146 7.34 10.76 2.72
C LEU A 146 7.40 12.29 2.71
N ASP A 147 8.29 12.88 1.91
CA ASP A 147 8.48 14.33 1.83
C ASP A 147 7.20 15.05 1.39
N TYR A 148 6.52 14.54 0.33
CA TYR A 148 5.26 15.10 -0.15
C TYR A 148 4.19 15.13 0.94
N MET A 149 4.04 14.04 1.65
CA MET A 149 2.95 13.91 2.62
C MET A 149 3.31 14.46 3.99
N TRP A 150 4.59 14.58 4.33
CA TRP A 150 5.03 15.33 5.49
C TRP A 150 4.74 16.83 5.34
N GLU A 151 5.11 17.42 4.19
CA GLU A 151 4.84 18.83 3.91
C GLU A 151 3.34 19.16 3.97
N ARG A 152 2.50 18.27 3.42
CA ARG A 152 1.04 18.47 3.39
C ARG A 152 0.35 18.13 4.70
N GLY A 153 0.84 17.15 5.43
CA GLY A 153 0.16 16.59 6.60
C GLY A 153 0.60 17.16 7.94
N TRP A 154 1.76 17.82 8.01
CA TRP A 154 2.24 18.36 9.27
C TRP A 154 1.45 19.59 9.71
N ASP A 155 0.87 19.54 10.91
CA ASP A 155 0.25 20.71 11.54
C ASP A 155 1.34 21.64 12.09
N LYS A 156 1.50 22.81 11.47
CA LYS A 156 2.54 23.78 11.83
C LYS A 156 2.21 24.57 13.11
N GLU A 157 0.93 24.60 13.51
CA GLU A 157 0.48 25.33 14.69
C GLU A 157 0.55 24.48 15.97
N HIS A 158 0.05 23.23 15.89
CA HIS A 158 -0.08 22.37 17.06
C HIS A 158 0.89 21.19 17.06
N GLY A 159 1.56 20.94 15.94
CA GLY A 159 2.38 19.74 15.72
C GLY A 159 1.54 18.49 15.47
N GLY A 160 2.20 17.44 14.96
CA GLY A 160 1.54 16.19 14.62
C GLY A 160 1.07 16.12 13.17
N ILE A 161 0.50 14.98 12.80
CA ILE A 161 0.04 14.71 11.44
C ILE A 161 -1.48 14.78 11.40
N LEU A 162 -1.99 15.64 10.52
CA LEU A 162 -3.42 15.76 10.26
C LEU A 162 -3.96 14.47 9.66
N TYR A 163 -5.14 14.04 10.12
CA TYR A 163 -5.75 12.79 9.67
C TYR A 163 -6.19 12.86 8.20
N PHE A 164 -6.83 13.97 7.83
CA PHE A 164 -7.23 14.24 6.45
C PHE A 164 -6.79 15.63 5.99
N ARG A 165 -6.49 15.73 4.70
CA ARG A 165 -6.22 16.99 4.00
C ARG A 165 -6.92 16.99 2.66
N ASP A 166 -7.29 18.17 2.17
CA ASP A 166 -7.68 18.38 0.77
C ASP A 166 -6.42 18.43 -0.11
N VAL A 167 -6.51 17.94 -1.32
CA VAL A 167 -5.39 17.92 -2.29
C VAL A 167 -4.98 19.32 -2.76
N TYR A 168 -5.89 20.31 -2.70
CA TYR A 168 -5.66 21.71 -3.09
C TYR A 168 -5.34 22.65 -1.93
#